data_c694becd119209b79567553b9d76aaf4
#
_entry.id   c694becd119209b79567553b9d76aaf4
#
_cell.length_a   1.000
_cell.length_b   1.000
_cell.length_c   1.000
_cell.angle_alpha   90.00
_cell.angle_beta   90.00
_cell.angle_gamma   90.00
#
_symmetry.space_group_name_H-M   'P 1'
#
loop_
_entity.id
_entity.type
_entity.pdbx_description
1 polymer ?
#
loop_
_entity_poly.entity_id
_entity_poly.type
_entity_poly.pdbx_seq_one_letter_code
_entity_poly.pdbx_strand_id
1 'polypeptide(L)'
;MTPKSLDLTPGPFRFFHSQLAKYIPVPKDTSVAGATAIVTGANGGLGYQCAHDLLALGLSRLIIAVRTPSKGEEAAAKLRQKFKSATVEVWRVDMLSYESVQAFAANCETLDRIDFAILNAGLIEDKFKLGPEGHEVMFQVNYLSTILLAVLLLPTLKRKAPSGSPGRLTIVNSGTALMPKFPNTPSDQVLPECDDASKFVAMNSYARTKALAHFWIVKLAERVSAKDVVVNLVDPGLVKGTDLHRSMNPFVRPIITAVKSLTGRTMEQGASTFIQAAVVLGEETHGSYLMDWIIFPYNMAVYGPNGETLRDRVWNETLKALSFVDIEKIISSVSR
;
A
#
# COMPACT_ATOMS: atom_id res chain seq x y z
N MET A 1 -2.29 10.68 -17.13
CA MET A 1 -3.18 11.62 -16.38
C MET A 1 -2.40 12.16 -15.19
N THR A 2 -2.43 13.48 -14.95
CA THR A 2 -1.77 14.05 -13.76
C THR A 2 -2.55 13.65 -12.51
N PRO A 3 -1.89 13.12 -11.45
CA PRO A 3 -2.58 12.77 -10.22
C PRO A 3 -3.26 13.96 -9.56
N LYS A 4 -4.53 13.82 -9.19
CA LYS A 4 -5.32 14.92 -8.55
C LYS A 4 -4.74 15.38 -7.21
N SER A 5 -3.98 14.54 -6.52
CA SER A 5 -3.28 14.96 -5.30
C SER A 5 -2.28 16.10 -5.55
N LEU A 6 -1.72 16.24 -6.77
CA LEU A 6 -0.82 17.35 -7.12
C LEU A 6 -1.54 18.69 -7.23
N ASP A 7 -2.85 18.69 -7.50
CA ASP A 7 -3.65 19.90 -7.58
C ASP A 7 -4.05 20.45 -6.20
N LEU A 8 -3.78 19.67 -5.14
CA LEU A 8 -4.15 20.02 -3.78
C LEU A 8 -2.98 20.68 -3.05
N THR A 9 -3.28 21.71 -2.27
CA THR A 9 -2.26 22.39 -1.47
C THR A 9 -1.98 21.63 -0.18
N PRO A 10 -0.73 21.19 0.07
CA PRO A 10 -0.38 20.59 1.35
C PRO A 10 -0.45 21.64 2.48
N GLY A 11 -0.79 21.19 3.69
CA GLY A 11 -0.90 22.07 4.86
C GLY A 11 -0.26 21.44 6.11
N PRO A 12 0.35 22.25 7.00
CA PRO A 12 1.21 21.76 8.09
C PRO A 12 0.49 20.94 9.18
N PHE A 13 -0.82 21.10 9.36
CA PHE A 13 -1.57 20.45 10.45
C PHE A 13 -2.59 19.42 9.98
N ARG A 14 -2.63 19.08 8.70
CA ARG A 14 -3.67 18.22 8.13
C ARG A 14 -3.66 16.78 8.70
N PHE A 15 -2.50 16.27 9.11
CA PHE A 15 -2.40 14.96 9.76
C PHE A 15 -3.21 14.88 11.06
N PHE A 16 -3.16 15.93 11.91
CA PHE A 16 -3.91 15.94 13.17
C PHE A 16 -5.41 16.11 12.98
N HIS A 17 -5.82 16.88 11.98
CA HIS A 17 -7.24 17.07 11.64
C HIS A 17 -7.89 15.81 11.08
N SER A 18 -7.11 14.94 10.43
CA SER A 18 -7.58 13.69 9.86
C SER A 18 -8.29 12.78 10.86
N GLN A 19 -7.82 12.71 12.10
CA GLN A 19 -8.46 11.85 13.11
C GLN A 19 -9.88 12.32 13.51
N LEU A 20 -10.21 13.56 13.19
CA LEU A 20 -11.54 14.17 13.41
C LEU A 20 -12.41 14.14 12.15
N ALA A 21 -11.91 13.59 11.04
CA ALA A 21 -12.65 13.51 9.79
C ALA A 21 -13.91 12.66 9.98
N LYS A 22 -15.02 13.16 9.42
CA LYS A 22 -16.29 12.44 9.45
C LYS A 22 -16.18 11.17 8.61
N TYR A 23 -16.59 10.05 9.18
CA TYR A 23 -16.67 8.77 8.48
C TYR A 23 -17.57 8.85 7.24
N ILE A 24 -17.04 8.41 6.10
CA ILE A 24 -17.79 8.25 4.85
C ILE A 24 -18.02 6.75 4.65
N PRO A 25 -19.25 6.25 4.83
CA PRO A 25 -19.54 4.84 4.67
C PRO A 25 -19.45 4.41 3.20
N VAL A 26 -19.14 3.14 2.99
CA VAL A 26 -19.25 2.51 1.66
C VAL A 26 -20.73 2.57 1.23
N PRO A 27 -21.04 3.00 -0.01
CA PRO A 27 -22.42 3.02 -0.50
C PRO A 27 -23.11 1.65 -0.37
N LYS A 28 -24.39 1.64 0.02
CA LYS A 28 -25.13 0.41 0.32
C LYS A 28 -25.34 -0.51 -0.89
N ASP A 29 -25.32 0.06 -2.08
CA ASP A 29 -25.48 -0.62 -3.37
C ASP A 29 -24.14 -1.12 -3.95
N THR A 30 -23.02 -0.90 -3.25
CA THR A 30 -21.71 -1.40 -3.68
C THR A 30 -21.71 -2.93 -3.70
N SER A 31 -21.34 -3.50 -4.83
CA SER A 31 -21.19 -4.93 -5.02
C SER A 31 -19.91 -5.24 -5.79
N VAL A 32 -19.24 -6.31 -5.39
CA VAL A 32 -18.07 -6.88 -6.10
C VAL A 32 -18.33 -8.35 -6.48
N ALA A 33 -19.58 -8.69 -6.74
CA ALA A 33 -19.97 -10.03 -7.16
C ALA A 33 -19.27 -10.42 -8.46
N GLY A 34 -18.77 -11.66 -8.52
CA GLY A 34 -18.01 -12.17 -9.66
C GLY A 34 -16.54 -11.69 -9.71
N ALA A 35 -16.13 -10.80 -8.79
CA ALA A 35 -14.76 -10.27 -8.79
C ALA A 35 -13.77 -11.18 -8.04
N THR A 36 -12.49 -10.99 -8.36
CA THR A 36 -11.34 -11.61 -7.69
C THR A 36 -10.46 -10.53 -7.07
N ALA A 37 -10.07 -10.70 -5.81
CA ALA A 37 -9.17 -9.80 -5.10
C ALA A 37 -7.96 -10.52 -4.52
N ILE A 38 -6.84 -9.81 -4.50
CA ILE A 38 -5.59 -10.19 -3.81
C ILE A 38 -5.40 -9.21 -2.65
N VAL A 39 -5.17 -9.71 -1.43
CA VAL A 39 -4.87 -8.87 -0.28
C VAL A 39 -3.62 -9.39 0.42
N THR A 40 -2.54 -8.59 0.43
CA THR A 40 -1.31 -8.98 1.13
C THR A 40 -1.41 -8.67 2.62
N GLY A 41 -0.85 -9.56 3.47
CA GLY A 41 -0.92 -9.39 4.92
C GLY A 41 -2.33 -9.57 5.51
N ALA A 42 -3.20 -10.35 4.86
CA ALA A 42 -4.60 -10.50 5.26
C ALA A 42 -4.84 -11.60 6.32
N ASN A 43 -3.80 -12.07 7.01
CA ASN A 43 -3.94 -13.00 8.13
C ASN A 43 -4.35 -12.34 9.45
N GLY A 44 -4.51 -11.02 9.48
CA GLY A 44 -4.93 -10.26 10.67
C GLY A 44 -5.06 -8.77 10.40
N GLY A 45 -5.50 -8.04 11.42
CA GLY A 45 -5.59 -6.58 11.38
C GLY A 45 -6.45 -6.04 10.22
N LEU A 46 -6.01 -4.92 9.65
CA LEU A 46 -6.73 -4.25 8.56
C LEU A 46 -6.85 -5.08 7.28
N GLY A 47 -5.81 -5.87 6.96
CA GLY A 47 -5.85 -6.74 5.79
C GLY A 47 -6.93 -7.82 5.92
N TYR A 48 -7.08 -8.43 7.10
CA TYR A 48 -8.16 -9.38 7.38
C TYR A 48 -9.54 -8.73 7.34
N GLN A 49 -9.68 -7.53 7.95
CA GLN A 49 -10.95 -6.79 7.91
C GLN A 49 -11.32 -6.40 6.48
N CYS A 50 -10.37 -5.91 5.69
CA CYS A 50 -10.60 -5.62 4.27
C CYS A 50 -11.04 -6.87 3.48
N ALA A 51 -10.37 -8.01 3.70
CA ALA A 51 -10.75 -9.28 3.11
C ALA A 51 -12.17 -9.69 3.48
N HIS A 52 -12.53 -9.55 4.76
CA HIS A 52 -13.88 -9.80 5.27
C HIS A 52 -14.91 -8.88 4.59
N ASP A 53 -14.62 -7.58 4.48
CA ASP A 53 -15.56 -6.60 3.93
C ASP A 53 -15.75 -6.78 2.42
N LEU A 54 -14.71 -7.13 1.67
CA LEU A 54 -14.83 -7.52 0.25
C LEU A 54 -15.75 -8.74 0.08
N LEU A 55 -15.59 -9.76 0.92
CA LEU A 55 -16.46 -10.94 0.89
C LEU A 55 -17.90 -10.58 1.28
N ALA A 56 -18.11 -9.67 2.22
CA ALA A 56 -19.42 -9.17 2.58
C ALA A 56 -20.11 -8.38 1.46
N LEU A 57 -19.32 -7.74 0.57
CA LEU A 57 -19.79 -7.09 -0.65
C LEU A 57 -20.00 -8.05 -1.83
N GLY A 58 -19.86 -9.36 -1.60
CA GLY A 58 -20.14 -10.40 -2.60
C GLY A 58 -18.92 -10.87 -3.40
N LEU A 59 -17.69 -10.59 -2.96
CA LEU A 59 -16.48 -11.06 -3.64
C LEU A 59 -16.52 -12.57 -3.86
N SER A 60 -16.24 -13.01 -5.10
CA SER A 60 -16.34 -14.42 -5.45
C SER A 60 -15.05 -15.20 -5.21
N ARG A 61 -13.89 -14.57 -5.37
CA ARG A 61 -12.57 -15.19 -5.13
C ARG A 61 -11.64 -14.24 -4.39
N LEU A 62 -11.03 -14.73 -3.31
CA LEU A 62 -10.07 -14.00 -2.48
C LEU A 62 -8.77 -14.76 -2.37
N ILE A 63 -7.65 -14.10 -2.69
CA ILE A 63 -6.30 -14.59 -2.42
C ILE A 63 -5.76 -13.86 -1.20
N ILE A 64 -5.57 -14.59 -0.11
CA ILE A 64 -4.87 -14.14 1.10
C ILE A 64 -3.38 -14.39 0.92
N ALA A 65 -2.62 -13.33 0.64
CA ALA A 65 -1.19 -13.42 0.40
C ALA A 65 -0.40 -13.11 1.68
N VAL A 66 0.32 -14.10 2.22
CA VAL A 66 0.95 -14.02 3.55
C VAL A 66 2.32 -14.69 3.59
N ARG A 67 3.19 -14.22 4.50
CA ARG A 67 4.51 -14.83 4.73
C ARG A 67 4.42 -16.25 5.32
N THR A 68 3.48 -16.46 6.26
CA THR A 68 3.32 -17.72 6.99
C THR A 68 1.98 -18.37 6.61
N PRO A 69 1.97 -19.37 5.72
CA PRO A 69 0.73 -19.99 5.23
C PRO A 69 -0.18 -20.53 6.34
N SER A 70 0.36 -21.13 7.40
CA SER A 70 -0.45 -21.66 8.51
C SER A 70 -1.29 -20.57 9.19
N LYS A 71 -0.73 -19.37 9.42
CA LYS A 71 -1.49 -18.23 9.94
C LYS A 71 -2.51 -17.69 8.93
N GLY A 72 -2.21 -17.79 7.66
CA GLY A 72 -3.15 -17.48 6.58
C GLY A 72 -4.33 -18.43 6.57
N GLU A 73 -4.10 -19.73 6.73
CA GLU A 73 -5.15 -20.76 6.78
C GLU A 73 -6.08 -20.61 8.00
N GLU A 74 -5.54 -20.23 9.17
CA GLU A 74 -6.36 -19.91 10.34
C GLU A 74 -7.34 -18.75 10.05
N ALA A 75 -6.89 -17.73 9.34
CA ALA A 75 -7.73 -16.60 8.93
C ALA A 75 -8.72 -17.01 7.83
N ALA A 76 -8.25 -17.74 6.81
CA ALA A 76 -9.08 -18.22 5.71
C ALA A 76 -10.20 -19.16 6.18
N ALA A 77 -9.94 -20.04 7.14
CA ALA A 77 -10.94 -20.94 7.70
C ALA A 77 -12.14 -20.16 8.29
N LYS A 78 -11.88 -19.08 9.03
CA LYS A 78 -12.93 -18.21 9.58
C LYS A 78 -13.76 -17.54 8.48
N LEU A 79 -13.08 -17.06 7.41
CA LEU A 79 -13.76 -16.44 6.28
C LEU A 79 -14.58 -17.45 5.47
N ARG A 80 -14.04 -18.63 5.17
CA ARG A 80 -14.75 -19.72 4.49
C ARG A 80 -16.00 -20.19 5.27
N GLN A 81 -15.90 -20.22 6.61
CA GLN A 81 -17.05 -20.59 7.45
C GLN A 81 -18.20 -19.59 7.31
N LYS A 82 -17.88 -18.28 7.20
CA LYS A 82 -18.85 -17.20 7.12
C LYS A 82 -19.36 -16.97 5.70
N PHE A 83 -18.51 -17.08 4.68
CA PHE A 83 -18.81 -16.77 3.28
C PHE A 83 -18.68 -18.02 2.40
N LYS A 84 -19.64 -18.91 2.53
CA LYS A 84 -19.62 -20.27 1.92
C LYS A 84 -19.65 -20.27 0.39
N SER A 85 -20.14 -19.20 -0.24
CA SER A 85 -20.23 -19.07 -1.70
C SER A 85 -18.93 -18.56 -2.34
N ALA A 86 -17.99 -18.05 -1.54
CA ALA A 86 -16.74 -17.50 -2.04
C ALA A 86 -15.58 -18.50 -1.97
N THR A 87 -14.69 -18.46 -2.95
CA THR A 87 -13.43 -19.19 -2.91
C THR A 87 -12.39 -18.34 -2.18
N VAL A 88 -11.81 -18.87 -1.09
CA VAL A 88 -10.75 -18.19 -0.31
C VAL A 88 -9.51 -19.07 -0.31
N GLU A 89 -8.42 -18.56 -0.87
CA GLU A 89 -7.15 -19.26 -1.01
C GLU A 89 -6.04 -18.54 -0.24
N VAL A 90 -5.06 -19.32 0.24
CA VAL A 90 -3.89 -18.81 0.93
C VAL A 90 -2.65 -19.04 0.08
N TRP A 91 -2.00 -17.97 -0.31
CA TRP A 91 -0.78 -18.01 -1.10
C TRP A 91 0.39 -17.42 -0.32
N ARG A 92 1.57 -18.02 -0.48
CA ARG A 92 2.77 -17.54 0.19
C ARG A 92 3.36 -16.34 -0.55
N VAL A 93 3.64 -15.25 0.19
CA VAL A 93 4.51 -14.15 -0.24
C VAL A 93 5.32 -13.66 0.95
N ASP A 94 6.63 -13.67 0.85
CA ASP A 94 7.54 -13.09 1.85
C ASP A 94 8.15 -11.82 1.29
N MET A 95 7.74 -10.68 1.84
CA MET A 95 8.24 -9.36 1.41
C MET A 95 9.70 -9.11 1.79
N LEU A 96 10.35 -10.01 2.54
CA LEU A 96 11.79 -10.00 2.80
C LEU A 96 12.60 -10.82 1.78
N SER A 97 11.96 -11.41 0.76
CA SER A 97 12.62 -12.17 -0.30
C SER A 97 12.11 -11.70 -1.67
N TYR A 98 12.99 -11.13 -2.46
CA TYR A 98 12.64 -10.72 -3.83
C TYR A 98 12.23 -11.91 -4.70
N GLU A 99 12.87 -13.07 -4.51
CA GLU A 99 12.49 -14.32 -5.18
C GLU A 99 11.03 -14.71 -4.84
N SER A 100 10.65 -14.63 -3.56
CA SER A 100 9.28 -14.93 -3.14
C SER A 100 8.27 -13.95 -3.74
N VAL A 101 8.62 -12.66 -3.85
CA VAL A 101 7.77 -11.64 -4.47
C VAL A 101 7.58 -11.92 -5.97
N GLN A 102 8.66 -12.27 -6.67
CA GLN A 102 8.61 -12.62 -8.10
C GLN A 102 7.80 -13.90 -8.34
N ALA A 103 8.03 -14.94 -7.54
CA ALA A 103 7.28 -16.20 -7.62
C ALA A 103 5.77 -15.98 -7.36
N PHE A 104 5.43 -15.15 -6.39
CA PHE A 104 4.04 -14.80 -6.11
C PHE A 104 3.39 -14.07 -7.30
N ALA A 105 4.07 -13.07 -7.86
CA ALA A 105 3.57 -12.33 -9.02
C ALA A 105 3.38 -13.25 -10.24
N ALA A 106 4.31 -14.16 -10.49
CA ALA A 106 4.19 -15.16 -11.54
C ALA A 106 2.99 -16.11 -11.30
N ASN A 107 2.76 -16.52 -10.05
CA ASN A 107 1.59 -17.31 -9.72
C ASN A 107 0.26 -16.56 -9.95
N CYS A 108 0.23 -15.24 -9.78
CA CYS A 108 -0.96 -14.44 -10.08
C CYS A 108 -1.37 -14.50 -11.56
N GLU A 109 -0.45 -14.82 -12.49
CA GLU A 109 -0.77 -14.98 -13.91
C GLU A 109 -1.67 -16.21 -14.18
N THR A 110 -1.72 -17.17 -13.26
CA THR A 110 -2.59 -18.36 -13.37
C THR A 110 -4.06 -18.07 -13.07
N LEU A 111 -4.36 -16.90 -12.47
CA LEU A 111 -5.74 -16.49 -12.20
C LEU A 111 -6.44 -16.11 -13.52
N ASP A 112 -7.69 -16.49 -13.65
CA ASP A 112 -8.50 -16.14 -14.82
C ASP A 112 -8.90 -14.65 -14.82
N ARG A 113 -9.09 -14.09 -13.64
CA ARG A 113 -9.54 -12.71 -13.40
C ARG A 113 -8.89 -12.12 -12.19
N ILE A 114 -8.52 -10.84 -12.24
CA ILE A 114 -8.07 -10.04 -11.09
C ILE A 114 -8.64 -8.63 -11.23
N ASP A 115 -9.51 -8.26 -10.33
CA ASP A 115 -10.12 -6.93 -10.29
C ASP A 115 -9.34 -6.00 -9.37
N PHE A 116 -8.94 -6.51 -8.19
CA PHE A 116 -8.36 -5.72 -7.13
C PHE A 116 -7.08 -6.37 -6.57
N ALA A 117 -6.00 -5.61 -6.47
CA ALA A 117 -4.81 -5.97 -5.71
C ALA A 117 -4.59 -4.92 -4.62
N ILE A 118 -4.68 -5.34 -3.35
CA ILE A 118 -4.51 -4.48 -2.18
C ILE A 118 -3.23 -4.88 -1.48
N LEU A 119 -2.18 -4.06 -1.65
CA LEU A 119 -0.86 -4.27 -1.07
C LEU A 119 -0.83 -3.67 0.32
N ASN A 120 -1.33 -4.45 1.30
CA ASN A 120 -1.45 -4.03 2.69
C ASN A 120 -0.28 -4.50 3.57
N ALA A 121 0.49 -5.50 3.16
CA ALA A 121 1.61 -5.99 3.96
C ALA A 121 2.60 -4.86 4.29
N GLY A 122 2.95 -4.74 5.55
CA GLY A 122 3.89 -3.75 6.05
C GLY A 122 4.20 -4.01 7.53
N LEU A 123 5.26 -3.40 8.02
CA LEU A 123 5.70 -3.56 9.41
C LEU A 123 6.36 -2.30 9.98
N ILE A 124 6.45 -2.24 11.30
CA ILE A 124 7.28 -1.30 12.06
C ILE A 124 8.21 -2.10 12.95
N GLU A 125 9.49 -1.75 12.96
CA GLU A 125 10.52 -2.27 13.86
C GLU A 125 11.05 -1.15 14.76
N ASP A 126 11.41 -1.47 15.98
CA ASP A 126 11.95 -0.51 16.95
C ASP A 126 13.48 -0.37 16.88
N LYS A 127 14.15 -1.29 16.22
CA LYS A 127 15.60 -1.34 16.06
C LYS A 127 15.98 -1.50 14.58
N PHE A 128 17.11 -0.90 14.22
CA PHE A 128 17.73 -1.16 12.93
C PHE A 128 18.06 -2.63 12.76
N LYS A 129 17.65 -3.19 11.63
CA LYS A 129 17.92 -4.59 11.29
C LYS A 129 18.01 -4.71 9.78
N LEU A 130 19.09 -5.32 9.29
CA LEU A 130 19.19 -5.70 7.88
C LEU A 130 18.42 -6.99 7.60
N GLY A 131 17.69 -6.98 6.51
CA GLY A 131 17.06 -8.17 5.95
C GLY A 131 18.02 -9.01 5.10
N PRO A 132 17.57 -10.15 4.58
CA PRO A 132 18.40 -11.05 3.78
C PRO A 132 18.89 -10.44 2.46
N GLU A 133 18.21 -9.45 1.92
CA GLU A 133 18.59 -8.75 0.69
C GLU A 133 19.55 -7.56 0.95
N GLY A 134 20.01 -7.37 2.20
CA GLY A 134 20.97 -6.32 2.56
C GLY A 134 20.36 -4.95 2.84
N HIS A 135 19.05 -4.82 2.85
CA HIS A 135 18.33 -3.60 3.16
C HIS A 135 17.75 -3.60 4.57
N GLU A 136 17.54 -2.40 5.14
CA GLU A 136 16.79 -2.25 6.39
C GLU A 136 15.37 -2.83 6.22
N VAL A 137 14.93 -3.61 7.22
CA VAL A 137 13.72 -4.44 7.11
C VAL A 137 12.45 -3.65 6.80
N MET A 138 12.25 -2.46 7.40
CA MET A 138 11.09 -1.61 7.07
C MET A 138 11.21 -1.03 5.66
N PHE A 139 12.40 -0.60 5.28
CA PHE A 139 12.66 -0.06 3.94
C PHE A 139 12.42 -1.12 2.88
N GLN A 140 12.92 -2.33 3.09
CA GLN A 140 12.70 -3.44 2.16
C GLN A 140 11.20 -3.78 2.05
N VAL A 141 10.53 -4.07 3.16
CA VAL A 141 9.14 -4.55 3.14
C VAL A 141 8.17 -3.46 2.72
N ASN A 142 8.24 -2.27 3.36
CA ASN A 142 7.22 -1.23 3.16
C ASN A 142 7.39 -0.48 1.84
N TYR A 143 8.61 -0.48 1.27
CA TYR A 143 8.89 0.24 0.04
C TYR A 143 9.41 -0.68 -1.08
N LEU A 144 10.65 -1.17 -1.04
CA LEU A 144 11.27 -1.85 -2.17
C LEU A 144 10.46 -3.06 -2.67
N SER A 145 10.12 -3.99 -1.78
CA SER A 145 9.34 -5.19 -2.14
C SER A 145 7.89 -4.85 -2.49
N THR A 146 7.31 -3.82 -1.87
CA THR A 146 5.96 -3.34 -2.22
C THR A 146 5.94 -2.75 -3.62
N ILE A 147 6.95 -1.93 -3.98
CA ILE A 147 7.10 -1.38 -5.33
C ILE A 147 7.38 -2.48 -6.35
N LEU A 148 8.28 -3.41 -6.04
CA LEU A 148 8.55 -4.57 -6.90
C LEU A 148 7.28 -5.35 -7.20
N LEU A 149 6.51 -5.71 -6.16
CA LEU A 149 5.25 -6.43 -6.34
C LEU A 149 4.23 -5.61 -7.14
N ALA A 150 4.12 -4.32 -6.85
CA ALA A 150 3.24 -3.42 -7.58
C ALA A 150 3.54 -3.45 -9.09
N VAL A 151 4.80 -3.28 -9.47
CA VAL A 151 5.24 -3.28 -10.87
C VAL A 151 4.99 -4.63 -11.54
N LEU A 152 5.37 -5.73 -10.88
CA LEU A 152 5.20 -7.08 -11.43
C LEU A 152 3.72 -7.45 -11.65
N LEU A 153 2.80 -6.89 -10.86
CA LEU A 153 1.36 -7.15 -11.02
C LEU A 153 0.71 -6.30 -12.12
N LEU A 154 1.31 -5.18 -12.57
CA LEU A 154 0.68 -4.29 -13.57
C LEU A 154 0.27 -5.01 -14.86
N PRO A 155 1.14 -5.80 -15.54
CA PRO A 155 0.75 -6.49 -16.77
C PRO A 155 -0.38 -7.50 -16.55
N THR A 156 -0.35 -8.20 -15.42
CA THR A 156 -1.36 -9.19 -15.07
C THR A 156 -2.69 -8.54 -14.75
N LEU A 157 -2.69 -7.44 -13.99
CA LEU A 157 -3.89 -6.64 -13.72
C LEU A 157 -4.52 -6.11 -15.01
N LYS A 158 -3.72 -5.59 -15.95
CA LYS A 158 -4.23 -5.14 -17.26
C LYS A 158 -4.88 -6.28 -18.04
N ARG A 159 -4.21 -7.44 -18.13
CA ARG A 159 -4.72 -8.59 -18.93
C ARG A 159 -5.91 -9.29 -18.30
N LYS A 160 -5.96 -9.33 -16.96
CA LYS A 160 -6.96 -10.10 -16.19
C LYS A 160 -8.09 -9.24 -15.64
N ALA A 161 -8.06 -7.93 -15.90
CA ALA A 161 -9.17 -7.05 -15.57
C ALA A 161 -10.44 -7.45 -16.32
N PRO A 162 -11.63 -7.18 -15.76
CA PRO A 162 -12.88 -7.43 -16.47
C PRO A 162 -12.99 -6.52 -17.71
N SER A 163 -13.63 -7.02 -18.74
CA SER A 163 -13.84 -6.26 -19.97
C SER A 163 -14.51 -4.91 -19.68
N GLY A 164 -13.92 -3.83 -20.18
CA GLY A 164 -14.44 -2.47 -20.03
C GLY A 164 -14.15 -1.80 -18.69
N SER A 165 -13.33 -2.43 -17.81
CA SER A 165 -12.92 -1.84 -16.54
C SER A 165 -11.42 -2.05 -16.31
N PRO A 166 -10.69 -1.04 -15.81
CA PRO A 166 -9.28 -1.21 -15.48
C PRO A 166 -9.09 -2.12 -14.27
N GLY A 167 -7.96 -2.85 -14.23
CA GLY A 167 -7.48 -3.46 -13.00
C GLY A 167 -7.16 -2.40 -11.95
N ARG A 168 -7.24 -2.75 -10.66
CA ARG A 168 -7.02 -1.77 -9.57
C ARG A 168 -5.94 -2.24 -8.62
N LEU A 169 -4.94 -1.39 -8.42
CA LEU A 169 -3.82 -1.58 -7.53
C LEU A 169 -3.82 -0.51 -6.44
N THR A 170 -4.11 -0.91 -5.22
CA THR A 170 -4.12 -0.03 -4.05
C THR A 170 -2.98 -0.39 -3.12
N ILE A 171 -2.08 0.56 -2.85
CA ILE A 171 -0.97 0.38 -1.91
C ILE A 171 -1.32 1.05 -0.59
N VAL A 172 -1.31 0.27 0.49
CA VAL A 172 -1.59 0.81 1.83
C VAL A 172 -0.40 1.63 2.33
N ASN A 173 -0.69 2.87 2.58
CA ASN A 173 0.24 3.89 3.04
C ASN A 173 -0.04 4.26 4.51
N SER A 174 0.35 5.45 4.96
CA SER A 174 0.13 5.97 6.30
C SER A 174 0.13 7.50 6.28
N GLY A 175 -0.70 8.12 7.11
CA GLY A 175 -0.66 9.57 7.33
C GLY A 175 0.69 10.06 7.86
N THR A 176 1.50 9.19 8.48
CA THR A 176 2.88 9.51 8.88
C THR A 176 3.78 9.86 7.68
N ALA A 177 3.43 9.42 6.46
CA ALA A 177 4.11 9.80 5.23
C ALA A 177 4.18 11.32 4.99
N LEU A 178 3.27 12.09 5.60
CA LEU A 178 3.24 13.54 5.49
C LEU A 178 4.30 14.25 6.35
N MET A 179 4.93 13.54 7.31
CA MET A 179 5.82 14.14 8.31
C MET A 179 7.28 14.30 7.86
N PRO A 180 7.89 13.34 7.13
CA PRO A 180 9.31 13.41 6.81
C PRO A 180 9.66 14.63 5.97
N LYS A 181 10.82 15.23 6.32
CA LYS A 181 11.51 16.20 5.47
C LYS A 181 12.52 15.44 4.60
N PHE A 182 12.72 15.91 3.39
CA PHE A 182 13.71 15.35 2.47
C PHE A 182 14.77 16.38 2.15
N PRO A 183 15.99 15.94 1.83
CA PRO A 183 17.09 16.86 1.52
C PRO A 183 16.77 17.65 0.24
N ASN A 184 17.16 18.92 0.26
CA ASN A 184 16.93 19.84 -0.86
C ASN A 184 18.13 19.95 -1.81
N THR A 185 19.25 19.30 -1.48
CA THR A 185 20.47 19.40 -2.29
C THR A 185 20.54 18.32 -3.37
N PRO A 186 21.00 18.64 -4.58
CA PRO A 186 21.10 17.68 -5.67
C PRO A 186 22.04 16.50 -5.40
N SER A 187 23.01 16.66 -4.48
CA SER A 187 24.03 15.66 -4.13
C SER A 187 23.54 14.60 -3.16
N ASP A 188 22.44 14.84 -2.43
CA ASP A 188 22.00 13.94 -1.37
C ASP A 188 21.24 12.75 -1.94
N GLN A 189 21.67 11.55 -1.58
CA GLN A 189 20.98 10.31 -1.91
C GLN A 189 19.79 10.11 -0.96
N VAL A 190 18.67 9.64 -1.48
CA VAL A 190 17.44 9.49 -0.70
C VAL A 190 17.27 8.07 -0.18
N LEU A 191 17.35 7.07 -1.05
CA LEU A 191 17.16 5.67 -0.67
C LEU A 191 18.29 5.10 0.19
N PRO A 192 19.59 5.34 -0.11
CA PRO A 192 20.69 4.85 0.71
C PRO A 192 20.64 5.29 2.17
N GLU A 193 20.04 6.45 2.47
CA GLU A 193 19.83 6.88 3.86
C GLU A 193 18.89 5.95 4.65
N CYS A 194 18.03 5.19 3.99
CA CYS A 194 17.15 4.23 4.65
C CYS A 194 17.93 3.02 5.21
N ASP A 195 19.11 2.73 4.65
CA ASP A 195 19.99 1.63 5.08
C ASP A 195 21.09 2.11 6.03
N ASP A 196 21.10 3.39 6.41
CA ASP A 196 22.09 3.95 7.34
C ASP A 196 21.65 3.79 8.79
N ALA A 197 22.29 2.87 9.52
CA ALA A 197 22.00 2.61 10.92
C ALA A 197 22.16 3.85 11.83
N SER A 198 23.06 4.79 11.47
CA SER A 198 23.28 6.02 12.25
C SER A 198 22.13 7.01 12.14
N LYS A 199 21.32 6.91 11.09
CA LYS A 199 20.13 7.75 10.84
C LYS A 199 18.82 7.10 11.30
N PHE A 200 18.89 5.86 11.79
CA PHE A 200 17.70 5.12 12.15
C PHE A 200 17.02 5.66 13.41
N VAL A 201 15.78 6.09 13.24
CA VAL A 201 14.84 6.42 14.32
C VAL A 201 13.51 5.77 13.94
N ALA A 202 13.08 4.76 14.67
CA ALA A 202 11.99 3.83 14.30
C ALA A 202 10.78 4.50 13.59
N MET A 203 10.15 5.49 14.23
CA MET A 203 8.98 6.17 13.64
C MET A 203 9.34 7.05 12.44
N ASN A 204 10.51 7.70 12.45
CA ASN A 204 10.95 8.51 11.30
C ASN A 204 11.30 7.62 10.12
N SER A 205 12.01 6.50 10.37
CA SER A 205 12.35 5.51 9.35
C SER A 205 11.09 4.90 8.74
N TYR A 206 10.13 4.48 9.56
CA TYR A 206 8.83 4.02 9.08
C TYR A 206 8.12 5.09 8.23
N ALA A 207 7.99 6.31 8.75
CA ALA A 207 7.34 7.40 8.05
C ALA A 207 8.03 7.71 6.70
N ARG A 208 9.37 7.63 6.67
CA ARG A 208 10.17 7.81 5.44
C ARG A 208 9.85 6.74 4.41
N THR A 209 9.77 5.45 4.80
CA THR A 209 9.41 4.37 3.86
C THR A 209 8.04 4.59 3.22
N LYS A 210 7.09 5.12 3.99
CA LYS A 210 5.75 5.45 3.48
C LYS A 210 5.74 6.71 2.60
N ALA A 211 6.57 7.72 2.93
CA ALA A 211 6.67 8.93 2.12
C ALA A 211 7.32 8.69 0.75
N LEU A 212 8.30 7.77 0.64
CA LEU A 212 8.93 7.41 -0.64
C LEU A 212 7.89 6.99 -1.69
N ALA A 213 6.83 6.29 -1.29
CA ALA A 213 5.77 5.89 -2.19
C ALA A 213 5.02 7.09 -2.81
N HIS A 214 4.96 8.25 -2.13
CA HIS A 214 4.35 9.47 -2.68
C HIS A 214 5.12 10.01 -3.89
N PHE A 215 6.46 9.97 -3.86
CA PHE A 215 7.27 10.39 -4.99
C PHE A 215 7.17 9.41 -6.15
N TRP A 216 7.26 8.12 -5.82
CA TRP A 216 7.28 7.05 -6.82
C TRP A 216 5.97 6.92 -7.58
N ILE A 217 4.80 7.01 -6.89
CA ILE A 217 3.51 6.82 -7.53
C ILE A 217 3.18 7.92 -8.55
N VAL A 218 3.66 9.15 -8.34
CA VAL A 218 3.50 10.25 -9.31
C VAL A 218 4.17 9.87 -10.63
N LYS A 219 5.42 9.39 -10.55
CA LYS A 219 6.19 8.99 -11.75
C LYS A 219 5.62 7.74 -12.42
N LEU A 220 5.04 6.82 -11.65
CA LEU A 220 4.33 5.67 -12.19
C LEU A 220 3.07 6.08 -12.95
N ALA A 221 2.27 6.98 -12.38
CA ALA A 221 1.01 7.44 -13.00
C ALA A 221 1.22 8.24 -14.28
N GLU A 222 2.40 8.84 -14.48
CA GLU A 222 2.78 9.46 -15.76
C GLU A 222 2.99 8.41 -16.87
N ARG A 223 3.28 7.16 -16.51
CA ARG A 223 3.70 6.08 -17.41
C ARG A 223 2.64 4.99 -17.62
N VAL A 224 1.73 4.84 -16.69
CA VAL A 224 0.63 3.86 -16.75
C VAL A 224 -0.68 4.60 -16.97
N SER A 225 -1.50 4.12 -17.89
CA SER A 225 -2.82 4.70 -18.14
C SER A 225 -3.83 4.23 -17.08
N ALA A 226 -4.63 5.16 -16.57
CA ALA A 226 -5.75 4.84 -15.67
C ALA A 226 -6.77 3.90 -16.31
N LYS A 227 -6.86 3.89 -17.65
CA LYS A 227 -7.74 2.98 -18.40
C LYS A 227 -7.25 1.54 -18.43
N ASP A 228 -5.94 1.34 -18.19
CA ASP A 228 -5.33 0.01 -18.12
C ASP A 228 -5.32 -0.50 -16.68
N VAL A 229 -4.71 0.29 -15.77
CA VAL A 229 -4.65 -0.02 -14.35
C VAL A 229 -4.76 1.28 -13.53
N VAL A 230 -5.75 1.37 -12.67
CA VAL A 230 -5.80 2.43 -11.66
C VAL A 230 -4.86 2.08 -10.52
N VAL A 231 -3.87 2.92 -10.26
CA VAL A 231 -2.94 2.77 -9.12
C VAL A 231 -3.16 3.90 -8.13
N ASN A 232 -3.24 3.62 -6.84
CA ASN A 232 -3.39 4.66 -5.81
C ASN A 232 -2.75 4.26 -4.47
N LEU A 233 -2.56 5.25 -3.61
CA LEU A 233 -2.11 5.07 -2.23
C LEU A 233 -3.29 5.34 -1.29
N VAL A 234 -3.39 4.58 -0.18
CA VAL A 234 -4.46 4.80 0.81
C VAL A 234 -3.94 4.75 2.24
N ASP A 235 -4.36 5.71 3.06
CA ASP A 235 -4.13 5.73 4.51
C ASP A 235 -5.38 5.28 5.27
N PRO A 236 -5.25 4.27 6.16
CA PRO A 236 -6.35 3.85 7.04
C PRO A 236 -6.63 4.81 8.19
N GLY A 237 -5.75 5.77 8.45
CA GLY A 237 -5.73 6.55 9.69
C GLY A 237 -5.17 5.79 10.89
N LEU A 238 -5.28 6.37 12.06
CA LEU A 238 -4.91 5.71 13.31
C LEU A 238 -6.03 4.74 13.72
N VAL A 239 -5.76 3.43 13.71
CA VAL A 239 -6.76 2.38 13.94
C VAL A 239 -6.52 1.64 15.25
N LYS A 240 -7.59 1.42 16.04
CA LYS A 240 -7.58 0.64 17.28
C LYS A 240 -7.37 -0.85 16.96
N GLY A 241 -6.71 -1.57 17.87
CA GLY A 241 -6.60 -3.04 17.76
C GLY A 241 -5.65 -3.57 16.68
N THR A 242 -4.84 -2.71 16.04
CA THR A 242 -3.83 -3.16 15.08
C THR A 242 -2.53 -3.57 15.76
N ASP A 243 -1.92 -4.68 15.30
CA ASP A 243 -0.63 -5.20 15.81
C ASP A 243 0.60 -4.51 15.19
N LEU A 244 0.41 -3.44 14.43
CA LEU A 244 1.49 -2.73 13.74
C LEU A 244 2.58 -2.24 14.72
N HIS A 245 2.20 -1.94 15.96
CA HIS A 245 3.07 -1.40 17.01
C HIS A 245 3.57 -2.48 18.00
N ARG A 246 3.44 -3.78 17.66
CA ARG A 246 3.82 -4.87 18.57
C ARG A 246 5.32 -4.87 18.93
N SER A 247 6.17 -4.43 18.01
CA SER A 247 7.63 -4.36 18.17
C SER A 247 8.10 -3.06 18.83
N MET A 248 7.18 -2.12 19.18
CA MET A 248 7.56 -0.85 19.79
C MET A 248 7.98 -0.99 21.24
N ASN A 249 8.83 -0.04 21.68
CA ASN A 249 9.31 0.08 23.06
C ASN A 249 8.15 -0.01 24.07
N PRO A 250 8.21 -0.92 25.07
CA PRO A 250 7.15 -1.15 26.05
C PRO A 250 6.75 0.10 26.86
N PHE A 251 7.60 1.10 26.99
CA PHE A 251 7.28 2.36 27.67
C PHE A 251 6.46 3.33 26.79
N VAL A 252 6.62 3.30 25.47
CA VAL A 252 5.91 4.17 24.53
C VAL A 252 4.57 3.55 24.09
N ARG A 253 4.51 2.23 24.02
CA ARG A 253 3.33 1.46 23.59
C ARG A 253 2.05 1.81 24.37
N PRO A 254 2.03 1.96 25.71
CA PRO A 254 0.82 2.32 26.45
C PRO A 254 0.27 3.69 26.07
N ILE A 255 1.16 4.68 25.84
CA ILE A 255 0.77 6.04 25.45
C ILE A 255 0.09 6.03 24.08
N ILE A 256 0.69 5.35 23.11
CA ILE A 256 0.09 5.20 21.77
C ILE A 256 -1.23 4.44 21.87
N THR A 257 -1.33 3.42 22.70
CA THR A 257 -2.57 2.66 22.92
C THR A 257 -3.66 3.54 23.52
N ALA A 258 -3.34 4.39 24.49
CA ALA A 258 -4.28 5.35 25.08
C ALA A 258 -4.78 6.37 24.03
N VAL A 259 -3.86 6.97 23.26
CA VAL A 259 -4.24 7.88 22.16
C VAL A 259 -5.13 7.17 21.15
N LYS A 260 -4.78 5.95 20.70
CA LYS A 260 -5.60 5.14 19.81
C LYS A 260 -6.99 4.85 20.38
N SER A 261 -7.09 4.58 21.69
CA SER A 261 -8.36 4.29 22.36
C SER A 261 -9.31 5.49 22.36
N LEU A 262 -8.78 6.70 22.41
CA LEU A 262 -9.57 7.93 22.46
C LEU A 262 -9.93 8.45 21.06
N THR A 263 -8.95 8.48 20.14
CA THR A 263 -9.10 9.16 18.85
C THR A 263 -9.07 8.22 17.65
N GLY A 264 -8.67 6.95 17.85
CA GLY A 264 -8.49 6.00 16.75
C GLY A 264 -9.81 5.55 16.14
N ARG A 265 -9.78 5.25 14.84
CA ARG A 265 -10.86 4.62 14.08
C ARG A 265 -11.08 3.19 14.54
N THR A 266 -12.29 2.66 14.32
CA THR A 266 -12.52 1.21 14.43
C THR A 266 -11.80 0.46 13.31
N MET A 267 -11.69 -0.87 13.45
CA MET A 267 -11.08 -1.71 12.42
C MET A 267 -11.86 -1.62 11.09
N GLU A 268 -13.20 -1.60 11.17
CA GLU A 268 -14.11 -1.45 10.04
C GLU A 268 -13.93 -0.09 9.35
N GLN A 269 -13.85 1.00 10.12
CA GLN A 269 -13.60 2.34 9.57
C GLN A 269 -12.23 2.44 8.90
N GLY A 270 -11.19 1.83 9.47
CA GLY A 270 -9.87 1.78 8.86
C GLY A 270 -9.86 0.99 7.56
N ALA A 271 -10.44 -0.21 7.55
CA ALA A 271 -10.51 -1.06 6.36
C ALA A 271 -11.41 -0.48 5.26
N SER A 272 -12.47 0.27 5.63
CA SER A 272 -13.35 0.90 4.64
C SER A 272 -12.62 1.93 3.75
N THR A 273 -11.49 2.49 4.20
CA THR A 273 -10.67 3.35 3.32
C THR A 273 -10.07 2.56 2.16
N PHE A 274 -9.72 1.28 2.38
CA PHE A 274 -9.22 0.40 1.31
C PHE A 274 -10.33 0.09 0.31
N ILE A 275 -11.55 -0.19 0.81
CA ILE A 275 -12.72 -0.41 -0.05
C ILE A 275 -13.04 0.86 -0.84
N GLN A 276 -12.97 2.04 -0.20
CA GLN A 276 -13.18 3.31 -0.88
C GLN A 276 -12.17 3.51 -2.03
N ALA A 277 -10.89 3.24 -1.79
CA ALA A 277 -9.82 3.42 -2.78
C ALA A 277 -9.82 2.36 -3.89
N ALA A 278 -10.10 1.09 -3.54
CA ALA A 278 -10.00 -0.02 -4.48
C ALA A 278 -11.31 -0.27 -5.24
N VAL A 279 -12.48 0.03 -4.66
CA VAL A 279 -13.79 -0.38 -5.20
C VAL A 279 -14.67 0.81 -5.57
N VAL A 280 -14.85 1.77 -4.65
CA VAL A 280 -15.87 2.82 -4.78
C VAL A 280 -15.41 3.95 -5.69
N LEU A 281 -14.21 4.48 -5.45
CA LEU A 281 -13.66 5.57 -6.26
C LEU A 281 -13.09 5.03 -7.58
N GLY A 282 -13.14 5.85 -8.61
CA GLY A 282 -12.80 5.46 -9.98
C GLY A 282 -11.40 5.89 -10.44
N GLU A 283 -11.28 6.08 -11.76
CA GLU A 283 -10.03 6.47 -12.44
C GLU A 283 -9.46 7.80 -11.93
N GLU A 284 -10.30 8.67 -11.35
CA GLU A 284 -9.88 9.94 -10.77
C GLU A 284 -8.89 9.82 -9.62
N THR A 285 -8.76 8.60 -9.03
CA THR A 285 -7.78 8.32 -7.97
C THR A 285 -6.41 7.89 -8.50
N HIS A 286 -6.27 7.72 -9.82
CA HIS A 286 -5.04 7.25 -10.43
C HIS A 286 -3.85 8.13 -10.06
N GLY A 287 -2.80 7.50 -9.53
CA GLY A 287 -1.61 8.15 -9.01
C GLY A 287 -1.82 8.87 -7.68
N SER A 288 -3.04 9.05 -7.20
CA SER A 288 -3.33 9.90 -6.04
C SER A 288 -3.15 9.18 -4.70
N TYR A 289 -2.97 9.99 -3.66
CA TYR A 289 -2.99 9.58 -2.26
C TYR A 289 -4.37 9.85 -1.67
N LEU A 290 -4.93 8.84 -1.02
CA LEU A 290 -6.23 8.92 -0.35
C LEU A 290 -6.04 8.88 1.15
N MET A 291 -6.69 9.80 1.84
CA MET A 291 -6.77 9.88 3.29
C MET A 291 -8.17 10.36 3.64
N ASP A 292 -8.76 9.88 4.72
CA ASP A 292 -10.10 10.31 5.15
C ASP A 292 -11.19 10.05 4.08
N TRP A 293 -11.06 8.94 3.34
CA TRP A 293 -11.97 8.51 2.25
C TRP A 293 -12.02 9.44 1.03
N ILE A 294 -11.12 10.42 0.92
CA ILE A 294 -11.03 11.38 -0.18
C ILE A 294 -9.61 11.46 -0.74
N ILE A 295 -9.46 12.06 -1.91
CA ILE A 295 -8.15 12.40 -2.45
C ILE A 295 -7.53 13.49 -1.58
N PHE A 296 -6.27 13.29 -1.17
CA PHE A 296 -5.54 14.11 -0.23
C PHE A 296 -4.19 14.54 -0.80
N PRO A 297 -3.62 15.69 -0.39
CA PRO A 297 -2.28 16.09 -0.84
C PRO A 297 -1.21 15.11 -0.35
N TYR A 298 -0.13 15.00 -1.12
CA TYR A 298 1.06 14.26 -0.76
C TYR A 298 1.89 14.94 0.34
N ASN A 299 3.01 14.32 0.71
CA ASN A 299 4.08 14.98 1.46
C ASN A 299 4.49 16.27 0.77
N MET A 300 4.75 17.33 1.55
CA MET A 300 5.07 18.67 1.04
C MET A 300 6.27 18.66 0.08
N ALA A 301 7.26 17.78 0.32
CA ALA A 301 8.45 17.67 -0.52
C ALA A 301 8.19 17.13 -1.94
N VAL A 302 6.97 16.64 -2.23
CA VAL A 302 6.59 16.20 -3.58
C VAL A 302 6.34 17.39 -4.51
N TYR A 303 6.07 18.59 -3.97
CA TYR A 303 5.62 19.76 -4.71
C TYR A 303 6.77 20.72 -5.06
N GLY A 304 6.50 21.60 -6.03
CA GLY A 304 7.42 22.66 -6.47
C GLY A 304 8.62 22.13 -7.27
N PRO A 305 9.55 23.01 -7.65
CA PRO A 305 10.72 22.64 -8.49
C PRO A 305 11.60 21.57 -7.86
N ASN A 306 11.88 21.69 -6.56
CA ASN A 306 12.67 20.69 -5.83
C ASN A 306 11.93 19.34 -5.73
N GLY A 307 10.60 19.35 -5.71
CA GLY A 307 9.76 18.16 -5.67
C GLY A 307 9.89 17.34 -6.95
N GLU A 308 9.96 17.97 -8.11
CA GLU A 308 10.21 17.27 -9.39
C GLU A 308 11.56 16.55 -9.38
N THR A 309 12.62 17.25 -8.99
CA THR A 309 13.96 16.69 -8.85
C THR A 309 13.97 15.51 -7.86
N LEU A 310 13.25 15.61 -6.74
CA LEU A 310 13.15 14.52 -5.77
C LEU A 310 12.37 13.33 -6.32
N ARG A 311 11.28 13.55 -7.05
CA ARG A 311 10.52 12.46 -7.71
C ARG A 311 11.40 11.71 -8.70
N ASP A 312 12.17 12.42 -9.54
CA ASP A 312 13.10 11.80 -10.49
C ASP A 312 14.22 11.03 -9.78
N ARG A 313 14.74 11.58 -8.71
CA ARG A 313 15.78 10.91 -7.90
C ARG A 313 15.26 9.63 -7.26
N VAL A 314 14.13 9.68 -6.53
CA VAL A 314 13.53 8.50 -5.92
C VAL A 314 13.22 7.45 -6.98
N TRP A 315 12.72 7.85 -8.15
CA TRP A 315 12.49 6.96 -9.27
C TRP A 315 13.77 6.25 -9.71
N ASN A 316 14.82 7.02 -10.05
CA ASN A 316 16.08 6.48 -10.56
C ASN A 316 16.81 5.60 -9.52
N GLU A 317 16.80 6.02 -8.25
CA GLU A 317 17.39 5.22 -7.17
C GLU A 317 16.62 3.92 -6.96
N THR A 318 15.27 3.93 -7.10
CA THR A 318 14.44 2.72 -7.03
C THR A 318 14.75 1.77 -8.19
N LEU A 319 14.86 2.28 -9.43
CA LEU A 319 15.27 1.46 -10.58
C LEU A 319 16.63 0.82 -10.36
N LYS A 320 17.57 1.57 -9.78
CA LYS A 320 18.91 1.05 -9.45
C LYS A 320 18.85 -0.03 -8.37
N ALA A 321 18.10 0.19 -7.28
CA ALA A 321 17.96 -0.77 -6.19
C ALA A 321 17.30 -2.08 -6.64
N LEU A 322 16.41 -2.02 -7.62
CA LEU A 322 15.67 -3.16 -8.17
C LEU A 322 16.18 -3.57 -9.57
N SER A 323 17.43 -3.29 -9.90
CA SER A 323 18.02 -3.46 -11.26
C SER A 323 18.08 -4.93 -11.75
N PHE A 324 17.85 -5.90 -10.87
CA PHE A 324 17.68 -7.31 -11.23
C PHE A 324 16.34 -7.60 -11.96
N VAL A 325 15.44 -6.61 -12.01
CA VAL A 325 14.19 -6.63 -12.79
C VAL A 325 14.15 -5.41 -13.70
N ASP A 326 13.84 -5.62 -14.98
CA ASP A 326 13.68 -4.52 -15.93
C ASP A 326 12.31 -3.84 -15.75
N ILE A 327 12.23 -2.98 -14.73
CA ILE A 327 11.02 -2.25 -14.33
C ILE A 327 10.47 -1.41 -15.49
N GLU A 328 11.34 -0.71 -16.23
CA GLU A 328 10.91 0.16 -17.32
C GLU A 328 10.29 -0.63 -18.47
N LYS A 329 10.85 -1.80 -18.81
CA LYS A 329 10.27 -2.70 -19.79
C LYS A 329 8.91 -3.23 -19.36
N ILE A 330 8.74 -3.59 -18.08
CA ILE A 330 7.45 -4.06 -17.56
C ILE A 330 6.42 -2.94 -17.66
N ILE A 331 6.74 -1.73 -17.21
CA ILE A 331 5.82 -0.59 -17.27
C ILE A 331 5.48 -0.25 -18.73
N SER A 332 6.46 -0.25 -19.64
CA SER A 332 6.24 0.01 -21.06
C SER A 332 5.30 -1.03 -21.70
N SER A 333 5.28 -2.26 -21.21
CA SER A 333 4.35 -3.31 -21.70
C SER A 333 2.88 -3.03 -21.32
N VAL A 334 2.66 -2.24 -20.28
CA VAL A 334 1.31 -1.83 -19.84
C VAL A 334 0.84 -0.58 -20.57
N SER A 335 1.77 0.29 -20.98
CA SER A 335 1.49 1.60 -21.58
C SER A 335 1.16 1.56 -23.08
N ARG A 336 1.20 0.36 -23.71
CA ARG A 336 0.95 0.16 -25.14
C ARG A 336 -0.45 -0.33 -25.45
#